data_027b57851a2d4c5031daf04a6c099dde
#
_entry.id   027b57851a2d4c5031daf04a6c099dde
#
_cell.length_a   1.000
_cell.length_b   1.000
_cell.length_c   1.000
_cell.angle_alpha   90.00
_cell.angle_beta   90.00
_cell.angle_gamma   90.00
#
_symmetry.space_group_name_H-M   'P 1'
#
loop_
_entity.id
_entity.type
_entity.pdbx_description
1 polymer ?
#
loop_
_entity_poly.entity_id
_entity_poly.type
_entity_poly.pdbx_seq_one_letter_code
_entity_poly.pdbx_strand_id
1 'polypeptide(L)'
;MLLQACLNGSRTPGEHPALPITPQELAQDAQRVVAAGACALHVHPRNVQGEQSLEAQDIAAALIAIRERCPGIPVGVSTALWIQPDVGGRLQQIQAWAVQPDFASVNFSEPGIAELCAHFLSCHVGIEAGIWSVEDAQLLCPEEARSFALAHGDPASSSMQETALSVTVQRQ
;
A
#
# COMPACT_ATOMS: atom_id res chain seq x y z
N MET A 1 -7.24 3.35 19.26
CA MET A 1 -6.95 2.12 18.51
C MET A 1 -7.23 2.41 17.04
N LEU A 2 -6.28 2.21 16.15
CA LEU A 2 -6.49 2.34 14.71
C LEU A 2 -7.08 1.01 14.19
N LEU A 3 -8.21 1.07 13.50
CA LEU A 3 -8.83 -0.08 12.84
C LEU A 3 -8.70 0.09 11.33
N GLN A 4 -7.88 -0.76 10.69
CA GLN A 4 -7.75 -0.83 9.25
C GLN A 4 -8.54 -2.02 8.71
N ALA A 5 -9.33 -1.79 7.66
CA ALA A 5 -10.05 -2.86 6.98
C ALA A 5 -9.35 -3.25 5.67
N CYS A 6 -9.03 -4.54 5.54
CA CYS A 6 -8.56 -5.13 4.29
C CYS A 6 -9.76 -5.67 3.51
N LEU A 7 -10.08 -5.07 2.35
CA LEU A 7 -11.34 -5.33 1.65
C LEU A 7 -11.33 -6.64 0.85
N ASN A 8 -10.31 -6.89 0.04
CA ASN A 8 -10.26 -8.04 -0.86
C ASN A 8 -9.00 -8.91 -0.71
N GLY A 9 -7.88 -8.32 -0.31
CA GLY A 9 -6.63 -9.05 -0.10
C GLY A 9 -6.17 -9.83 -1.35
N SER A 10 -5.38 -10.89 -1.13
CA SER A 10 -4.85 -11.75 -2.18
C SER A 10 -5.85 -12.82 -2.68
N ARG A 11 -7.08 -12.83 -2.19
CA ARG A 11 -8.11 -13.82 -2.57
C ARG A 11 -8.39 -13.78 -4.07
N THR A 12 -8.72 -14.93 -4.65
CA THR A 12 -9.06 -15.03 -6.08
C THR A 12 -10.57 -14.87 -6.31
N PRO A 13 -10.99 -14.39 -7.49
CA PRO A 13 -12.40 -14.33 -7.85
C PRO A 13 -13.05 -15.73 -7.71
N GLY A 14 -14.21 -15.77 -7.06
CA GLY A 14 -14.95 -17.03 -6.82
C GLY A 14 -14.68 -17.68 -5.46
N GLU A 15 -13.64 -17.30 -4.72
CA GLU A 15 -13.42 -17.81 -3.36
C GLU A 15 -14.52 -17.38 -2.38
N HIS A 16 -15.10 -16.22 -2.61
CA HIS A 16 -16.23 -15.73 -1.81
C HIS A 16 -17.18 -14.92 -2.70
N PRO A 17 -18.49 -15.13 -2.60
CA PRO A 17 -19.46 -14.46 -3.48
C PRO A 17 -19.53 -12.93 -3.28
N ALA A 18 -19.13 -12.43 -2.13
CA ALA A 18 -19.10 -11.00 -1.81
C ALA A 18 -17.69 -10.39 -1.89
N LEU A 19 -16.71 -11.07 -2.53
CA LEU A 19 -15.37 -10.52 -2.70
C LEU A 19 -15.44 -9.33 -3.68
N PRO A 20 -15.08 -8.10 -3.27
CA PRO A 20 -15.12 -6.95 -4.17
C PRO A 20 -13.95 -7.02 -5.18
N ILE A 21 -14.28 -6.98 -6.46
CA ILE A 21 -13.35 -7.09 -7.59
C ILE A 21 -13.23 -5.74 -8.30
N THR A 22 -14.36 -5.15 -8.65
CA THR A 22 -14.41 -3.90 -9.40
C THR A 22 -14.19 -2.68 -8.50
N PRO A 23 -13.75 -1.53 -9.04
CA PRO A 23 -13.64 -0.29 -8.28
C PRO A 23 -14.93 0.11 -7.56
N GLN A 24 -16.10 -0.14 -8.18
CA GLN A 24 -17.40 0.17 -7.61
C GLN A 24 -17.76 -0.74 -6.43
N GLU A 25 -17.43 -2.03 -6.53
CA GLU A 25 -17.62 -2.98 -5.43
C GLU A 25 -16.69 -2.65 -4.25
N LEU A 26 -15.42 -2.32 -4.52
CA LEU A 26 -14.47 -1.84 -3.51
C LEU A 26 -15.00 -0.60 -2.80
N ALA A 27 -15.53 0.37 -3.55
CA ALA A 27 -16.08 1.59 -2.98
C ALA A 27 -17.34 1.34 -2.13
N GLN A 28 -18.19 0.37 -2.51
CA GLN A 28 -19.36 -0.03 -1.71
C GLN A 28 -18.95 -0.72 -0.41
N ASP A 29 -18.00 -1.63 -0.46
CA ASP A 29 -17.47 -2.31 0.73
C ASP A 29 -16.74 -1.33 1.64
N ALA A 30 -15.92 -0.43 1.09
CA ALA A 30 -15.29 0.66 1.82
C ALA A 30 -16.32 1.44 2.64
N GLN A 31 -17.42 1.86 2.03
CA GLN A 31 -18.48 2.60 2.72
C GLN A 31 -19.08 1.80 3.90
N ARG A 32 -19.28 0.48 3.73
CA ARG A 32 -19.82 -0.38 4.79
C ARG A 32 -18.88 -0.52 5.97
N VAL A 33 -17.59 -0.77 5.70
CA VAL A 33 -16.60 -0.95 6.79
C VAL A 33 -16.26 0.36 7.50
N VAL A 34 -16.26 1.47 6.79
CA VAL A 34 -16.11 2.81 7.40
C VAL A 34 -17.31 3.12 8.30
N ALA A 35 -18.52 2.83 7.85
CA ALA A 35 -19.72 2.97 8.70
C ALA A 35 -19.69 2.05 9.93
N ALA A 36 -18.97 0.93 9.86
CA ALA A 36 -18.75 0.03 10.99
C ALA A 36 -17.56 0.44 11.89
N GLY A 37 -16.84 1.52 11.57
CA GLY A 37 -15.79 2.09 12.41
C GLY A 37 -14.36 1.90 11.91
N ALA A 38 -14.15 1.44 10.67
CA ALA A 38 -12.82 1.43 10.09
C ALA A 38 -12.31 2.86 9.87
N CYS A 39 -11.04 3.10 10.22
CA CYS A 39 -10.38 4.41 10.13
C CYS A 39 -9.36 4.48 8.99
N ALA A 40 -9.03 3.34 8.39
CA ALA A 40 -8.15 3.22 7.22
C ALA A 40 -8.57 1.99 6.40
N LEU A 41 -8.23 1.99 5.13
CA LEU A 41 -8.56 0.92 4.19
C LEU A 41 -7.28 0.39 3.54
N HIS A 42 -7.22 -0.93 3.32
CA HIS A 42 -6.19 -1.57 2.51
C HIS A 42 -6.86 -2.37 1.39
N VAL A 43 -6.40 -2.16 0.15
CA VAL A 43 -7.00 -2.78 -1.03
C VAL A 43 -5.96 -3.38 -1.97
N HIS A 44 -6.38 -4.38 -2.73
CA HIS A 44 -5.65 -4.95 -3.85
C HIS A 44 -6.41 -4.60 -5.14
N PRO A 45 -6.07 -3.48 -5.83
CA PRO A 45 -6.69 -3.12 -7.09
C PRO A 45 -6.59 -4.22 -8.12
N ARG A 46 -7.58 -4.33 -9.01
CA ARG A 46 -7.68 -5.41 -9.98
C ARG A 46 -7.95 -4.88 -11.38
N ASN A 47 -7.43 -5.62 -12.36
CA ASN A 47 -7.71 -5.37 -13.77
C ASN A 47 -9.13 -5.88 -14.15
N VAL A 48 -9.51 -5.68 -15.41
CA VAL A 48 -10.82 -6.10 -15.93
C VAL A 48 -11.02 -7.62 -15.96
N GLN A 49 -9.98 -8.42 -15.82
CA GLN A 49 -10.02 -9.88 -15.68
C GLN A 49 -10.21 -10.31 -14.22
N GLY A 50 -10.17 -9.37 -13.26
CA GLY A 50 -10.25 -9.65 -11.83
C GLY A 50 -8.92 -10.07 -11.20
N GLU A 51 -7.82 -9.97 -11.92
CA GLU A 51 -6.46 -10.24 -11.42
C GLU A 51 -5.91 -9.01 -10.70
N GLN A 52 -5.06 -9.23 -9.67
CA GLN A 52 -4.38 -8.13 -8.99
C GLN A 52 -3.49 -7.37 -9.97
N SER A 53 -3.46 -6.04 -9.85
CA SER A 53 -2.78 -5.17 -10.81
C SER A 53 -2.07 -4.01 -10.13
N LEU A 54 -0.87 -3.67 -10.63
CA LEU A 54 -0.13 -2.45 -10.31
C LEU A 54 -0.19 -1.41 -11.44
N GLU A 55 -0.99 -1.65 -12.48
CA GLU A 55 -1.15 -0.70 -13.58
C GLU A 55 -1.77 0.61 -13.09
N ALA A 56 -1.22 1.73 -13.54
CA ALA A 56 -1.62 3.07 -13.08
C ALA A 56 -3.13 3.33 -13.24
N GLN A 57 -3.74 2.80 -14.30
CA GLN A 57 -5.18 2.94 -14.55
C GLN A 57 -6.04 2.19 -13.53
N ASP A 58 -5.62 0.99 -13.11
CA ASP A 58 -6.37 0.15 -12.17
C ASP A 58 -6.27 0.71 -10.75
N ILE A 59 -5.06 1.17 -10.37
CA ILE A 59 -4.82 1.88 -9.12
C ILE A 59 -5.68 3.15 -9.04
N ALA A 60 -5.62 3.98 -10.08
CA ALA A 60 -6.40 5.22 -10.14
C ALA A 60 -7.91 4.96 -10.05
N ALA A 61 -8.42 3.97 -10.80
CA ALA A 61 -9.84 3.64 -10.79
C ALA A 61 -10.33 3.22 -9.39
N ALA A 62 -9.56 2.38 -8.70
CA ALA A 62 -9.90 1.94 -7.33
C ALA A 62 -9.86 3.11 -6.34
N LEU A 63 -8.78 3.89 -6.33
CA LEU A 63 -8.61 5.01 -5.39
C LEU A 63 -9.66 6.10 -5.59
N ILE A 64 -9.97 6.47 -6.83
CA ILE A 64 -10.98 7.49 -7.15
C ILE A 64 -12.35 7.01 -6.67
N ALA A 65 -12.77 5.78 -7.02
CA ALA A 65 -14.07 5.26 -6.63
C ALA A 65 -14.25 5.19 -5.11
N ILE A 66 -13.20 4.77 -4.37
CA ILE A 66 -13.24 4.72 -2.91
C ILE A 66 -13.31 6.14 -2.31
N ARG A 67 -12.46 7.05 -2.77
CA ARG A 67 -12.40 8.42 -2.23
C ARG A 67 -13.67 9.22 -2.48
N GLU A 68 -14.38 8.97 -3.58
CA GLU A 68 -15.71 9.56 -3.83
C GLU A 68 -16.74 9.15 -2.80
N ARG A 69 -16.71 7.90 -2.31
CA ARG A 69 -17.67 7.40 -1.31
C ARG A 69 -17.23 7.59 0.13
N CYS A 70 -15.93 7.62 0.37
CA CYS A 70 -15.30 7.69 1.70
C CYS A 70 -14.29 8.83 1.75
N PRO A 71 -14.72 10.10 1.59
CA PRO A 71 -13.79 11.23 1.59
C PRO A 71 -13.07 11.35 2.94
N GLY A 72 -11.75 11.56 2.89
CA GLY A 72 -10.91 11.75 4.06
C GLY A 72 -10.49 10.46 4.80
N ILE A 73 -10.91 9.28 4.32
CA ILE A 73 -10.43 8.00 4.86
C ILE A 73 -9.14 7.61 4.12
N PRO A 74 -8.02 7.37 4.83
CA PRO A 74 -6.79 6.92 4.21
C PRO A 74 -6.94 5.57 3.51
N VAL A 75 -6.44 5.48 2.27
CA VAL A 75 -6.50 4.26 1.46
C VAL A 75 -5.10 3.82 1.09
N GLY A 76 -4.73 2.62 1.52
CA GLY A 76 -3.50 1.95 1.15
C GLY A 76 -3.71 0.89 0.08
N VAL A 77 -2.64 0.63 -0.69
CA VAL A 77 -2.63 -0.40 -1.73
C VAL A 77 -1.51 -1.41 -1.50
N SER A 78 -1.76 -2.67 -1.90
CA SER A 78 -0.72 -3.69 -1.93
C SER A 78 0.26 -3.45 -3.07
N THR A 79 1.56 -3.65 -2.79
CA THR A 79 2.62 -3.61 -3.81
C THR A 79 3.44 -4.90 -3.86
N ALA A 80 2.85 -5.98 -3.39
CA ALA A 80 3.52 -7.28 -3.24
C ALA A 80 4.12 -7.81 -4.55
N LEU A 81 5.29 -8.44 -4.44
CA LEU A 81 6.07 -8.92 -5.58
C LEU A 81 5.32 -9.96 -6.42
N TRP A 82 4.40 -10.74 -5.81
CA TRP A 82 3.62 -11.74 -6.57
C TRP A 82 2.65 -11.09 -7.58
N ILE A 83 2.33 -9.79 -7.45
CA ILE A 83 1.48 -9.06 -8.40
C ILE A 83 2.29 -8.75 -9.68
N GLN A 84 3.54 -8.34 -9.50
CA GLN A 84 4.51 -8.13 -10.57
C GLN A 84 5.86 -8.73 -10.14
N PRO A 85 6.18 -9.97 -10.58
CA PRO A 85 7.36 -10.69 -10.11
C PRO A 85 8.70 -10.10 -10.59
N ASP A 86 8.71 -9.30 -11.65
CA ASP A 86 9.90 -8.58 -12.06
C ASP A 86 10.09 -7.32 -11.20
N VAL A 87 11.19 -7.30 -10.43
CA VAL A 87 11.49 -6.20 -9.50
C VAL A 87 11.57 -4.85 -10.19
N GLY A 88 12.23 -4.79 -11.36
CA GLY A 88 12.35 -3.57 -12.14
C GLY A 88 11.01 -3.12 -12.74
N GLY A 89 10.25 -4.06 -13.28
CA GLY A 89 8.91 -3.82 -13.81
C GLY A 89 7.93 -3.36 -12.73
N ARG A 90 8.01 -3.94 -11.52
CA ARG A 90 7.22 -3.49 -10.36
C ARG A 90 7.47 -2.02 -10.03
N LEU A 91 8.73 -1.64 -9.89
CA LEU A 91 9.10 -0.26 -9.62
C LEU A 91 8.65 0.67 -10.74
N GLN A 92 8.83 0.27 -12.00
CA GLN A 92 8.42 1.08 -13.16
C GLN A 92 6.90 1.30 -13.19
N GLN A 93 6.08 0.27 -12.92
CA GLN A 93 4.63 0.40 -12.86
C GLN A 93 4.22 1.36 -11.74
N ILE A 94 4.81 1.22 -10.54
CA ILE A 94 4.52 2.08 -9.39
C ILE A 94 4.92 3.53 -9.66
N GLN A 95 6.05 3.77 -10.30
CA GLN A 95 6.50 5.12 -10.68
C GLN A 95 5.57 5.80 -11.71
N ALA A 96 4.78 5.03 -12.45
CA ALA A 96 3.81 5.55 -13.40
C ALA A 96 2.47 5.98 -12.76
N TRP A 97 2.27 5.79 -11.45
CA TRP A 97 1.01 6.15 -10.79
C TRP A 97 0.81 7.66 -10.76
N ALA A 98 -0.22 8.14 -11.45
CA ALA A 98 -0.63 9.55 -11.42
C ALA A 98 -1.53 9.87 -10.22
N VAL A 99 -2.28 8.87 -9.72
CA VAL A 99 -3.09 8.97 -8.51
C VAL A 99 -2.41 8.16 -7.42
N GLN A 100 -1.89 8.86 -6.42
CA GLN A 100 -1.15 8.23 -5.33
C GLN A 100 -2.10 7.73 -4.23
N PRO A 101 -1.83 6.55 -3.61
CA PRO A 101 -2.49 6.14 -2.38
C PRO A 101 -1.99 6.98 -1.19
N ASP A 102 -2.67 6.89 -0.07
CA ASP A 102 -2.22 7.55 1.16
C ASP A 102 -1.06 6.78 1.81
N PHE A 103 -1.02 5.47 1.62
CA PHE A 103 0.09 4.60 2.00
C PHE A 103 0.18 3.38 1.07
N ALA A 104 1.33 2.71 1.06
CA ALA A 104 1.56 1.49 0.31
C ALA A 104 2.13 0.40 1.23
N SER A 105 1.62 -0.83 1.10
CA SER A 105 2.15 -1.97 1.83
C SER A 105 3.38 -2.52 1.11
N VAL A 106 4.50 -2.60 1.83
CA VAL A 106 5.80 -3.09 1.33
C VAL A 106 6.24 -4.25 2.20
N ASN A 107 6.39 -5.44 1.63
CA ASN A 107 6.92 -6.61 2.36
C ASN A 107 8.45 -6.53 2.45
N PHE A 108 8.98 -6.46 3.65
CA PHE A 108 10.43 -6.26 3.87
C PHE A 108 11.27 -7.48 3.55
N SER A 109 10.69 -8.66 3.40
CA SER A 109 11.34 -9.87 2.90
C SER A 109 11.53 -9.89 1.38
N GLU A 110 10.93 -8.95 0.64
CA GLU A 110 10.98 -8.93 -0.82
C GLU A 110 12.20 -8.16 -1.34
N PRO A 111 12.76 -8.51 -2.51
CA PRO A 111 13.83 -7.71 -3.13
C PRO A 111 13.31 -6.37 -3.65
N GLY A 112 14.20 -5.36 -3.75
CA GLY A 112 13.90 -4.03 -4.29
C GLY A 112 13.13 -3.12 -3.35
N ILE A 113 13.07 -3.45 -2.04
CA ILE A 113 12.33 -2.64 -1.05
C ILE A 113 12.95 -1.27 -0.85
N ALA A 114 14.27 -1.14 -0.97
CA ALA A 114 14.98 0.12 -0.77
C ALA A 114 14.52 1.17 -1.79
N GLU A 115 14.51 0.81 -3.05
CA GLU A 115 14.08 1.66 -4.15
C GLU A 115 12.59 2.00 -4.06
N LEU A 116 11.75 1.02 -3.67
CA LEU A 116 10.33 1.25 -3.46
C LEU A 116 10.08 2.24 -2.32
N CYS A 117 10.71 2.03 -1.17
CA CYS A 117 10.57 2.92 -0.03
C CYS A 117 11.07 4.34 -0.35
N ALA A 118 12.22 4.47 -1.02
CA ALA A 118 12.74 5.76 -1.46
C ALA A 118 11.76 6.48 -2.40
N HIS A 119 11.17 5.75 -3.35
CA HIS A 119 10.17 6.31 -4.25
C HIS A 119 8.93 6.78 -3.50
N PHE A 120 8.31 5.95 -2.65
CA PHE A 120 7.11 6.32 -1.90
C PHE A 120 7.33 7.52 -0.99
N LEU A 121 8.45 7.56 -0.27
CA LEU A 121 8.81 8.70 0.57
C LEU A 121 8.97 9.99 -0.25
N SER A 122 9.57 9.90 -1.45
CA SER A 122 9.70 11.06 -2.34
C SER A 122 8.36 11.59 -2.85
N CYS A 123 7.35 10.73 -2.94
CA CYS A 123 5.98 11.05 -3.34
C CYS A 123 5.05 11.38 -2.15
N HIS A 124 5.57 11.42 -0.92
CA HIS A 124 4.80 11.62 0.32
C HIS A 124 3.73 10.53 0.54
N VAL A 125 3.97 9.32 0.07
CA VAL A 125 3.16 8.14 0.32
C VAL A 125 3.67 7.45 1.58
N GLY A 126 2.79 7.16 2.53
CA GLY A 126 3.12 6.41 3.74
C GLY A 126 3.56 4.97 3.43
N ILE A 127 4.37 4.37 4.29
CA ILE A 127 4.80 2.99 4.15
C ILE A 127 4.15 2.14 5.23
N GLU A 128 3.39 1.13 4.83
CA GLU A 128 2.94 0.06 5.70
C GLU A 128 3.92 -1.11 5.57
N ALA A 129 4.80 -1.27 6.57
CA ALA A 129 5.83 -2.29 6.55
C ALA A 129 5.25 -3.67 6.85
N GLY A 130 5.29 -4.59 5.90
CA GLY A 130 4.97 -5.99 6.07
C GLY A 130 6.17 -6.74 6.65
N ILE A 131 6.05 -7.15 7.92
CA ILE A 131 7.10 -7.84 8.68
C ILE A 131 6.65 -9.29 8.92
N TRP A 132 7.38 -10.23 8.35
CA TRP A 132 7.08 -11.66 8.41
C TRP A 132 8.07 -12.45 9.25
N SER A 133 9.26 -11.87 9.54
CA SER A 133 10.34 -12.50 10.27
C SER A 133 11.04 -11.52 11.21
N VAL A 134 11.91 -12.03 12.08
CA VAL A 134 12.79 -11.20 12.93
C VAL A 134 13.79 -10.43 12.07
N GLU A 135 14.27 -11.04 11.00
CA GLU A 135 15.17 -10.43 10.03
C GLU A 135 14.52 -9.22 9.35
N ASP A 136 13.24 -9.33 8.94
CA ASP A 136 12.51 -8.18 8.40
C ASP A 136 12.40 -7.05 9.42
N ALA A 137 12.14 -7.38 10.69
CA ALA A 137 12.05 -6.39 11.75
C ALA A 137 13.38 -5.67 12.00
N GLN A 138 14.51 -6.36 11.83
CA GLN A 138 15.84 -5.77 11.96
C GLN A 138 16.12 -4.71 10.88
N LEU A 139 15.55 -4.84 9.68
CA LEU A 139 15.65 -3.84 8.61
C LEU A 139 14.94 -2.52 8.96
N LEU A 140 14.04 -2.53 9.93
CA LEU A 140 13.37 -1.34 10.46
C LEU A 140 14.11 -0.73 11.67
N CYS A 141 15.27 -1.26 12.07
CA CYS A 141 16.03 -0.76 13.21
C CYS A 141 16.40 0.72 13.00
N PRO A 142 16.28 1.60 14.01
CA PRO A 142 16.52 3.05 13.86
C PRO A 142 17.87 3.43 13.28
N GLU A 143 18.91 2.62 13.46
CA GLU A 143 20.25 2.86 12.91
C GLU A 143 20.30 2.62 11.40
N GLU A 144 19.59 1.60 10.89
CA GLU A 144 19.52 1.29 9.46
C GLU A 144 18.51 2.19 8.73
N ALA A 145 17.40 2.53 9.38
CA ALA A 145 16.46 3.54 8.88
C ALA A 145 17.15 4.92 8.75
N ARG A 146 18.08 5.27 9.65
CA ARG A 146 18.89 6.47 9.53
C ARG A 146 19.89 6.39 8.39
N SER A 147 20.54 5.26 8.17
CA SER A 147 21.46 5.08 7.05
C SER A 147 20.72 5.09 5.71
N PHE A 148 19.51 4.58 5.67
CA PHE A 148 18.63 4.61 4.52
C PHE A 148 18.18 6.03 4.18
N ALA A 149 17.77 6.82 5.16
CA ALA A 149 17.42 8.23 5.01
C ALA A 149 18.62 9.10 4.62
N LEU A 150 19.82 8.81 5.17
CA LEU A 150 21.06 9.53 4.88
C LEU A 150 21.66 9.20 3.50
N ALA A 151 21.39 8.02 2.96
CA ALA A 151 21.85 7.64 1.63
C ALA A 151 21.01 8.29 0.50
N HIS A 152 19.80 8.79 0.79
CA HIS A 152 18.83 9.24 -0.20
C HIS A 152 18.22 10.63 0.08
N GLY A 153 18.64 11.36 1.10
CA GLY A 153 18.06 12.66 1.45
C GLY A 153 19.04 13.63 2.08
N ASP A 154 18.98 14.90 1.64
CA ASP A 154 19.70 16.03 2.23
C ASP A 154 19.05 16.41 3.58
N PRO A 155 19.79 16.44 4.71
CA PRO A 155 19.25 16.75 6.03
C PRO A 155 18.87 18.22 6.27
N ALA A 156 18.92 19.08 5.24
CA ALA A 156 18.78 20.53 5.38
C ALA A 156 17.37 21.09 5.13
N SER A 157 16.34 20.29 4.81
CA SER A 157 14.97 20.82 4.68
C SER A 157 14.16 20.62 5.95
N SER A 158 14.03 21.66 6.73
CA SER A 158 13.27 21.74 7.99
C SER A 158 11.77 21.85 7.77
N SER A 159 11.13 20.83 7.18
CA SER A 159 9.69 20.64 7.25
C SER A 159 9.38 19.16 7.03
N MET A 160 9.85 18.33 7.95
CA MET A 160 9.35 16.95 8.05
C MET A 160 7.93 17.00 8.59
N GLN A 161 6.95 16.99 7.68
CA GLN A 161 5.66 16.39 8.01
C GLN A 161 5.95 14.93 8.33
N GLU A 162 5.54 14.48 9.52
CA GLU A 162 5.68 13.09 9.95
C GLU A 162 5.02 12.16 8.92
N THR A 163 5.83 11.55 8.07
CA THR A 163 5.36 10.46 7.21
C THR A 163 5.13 9.28 8.13
N ALA A 164 3.87 8.93 8.36
CA ALA A 164 3.51 7.87 9.29
C ALA A 164 4.05 6.52 8.78
N LEU A 165 5.01 5.95 9.50
CA LEU A 165 5.40 4.57 9.34
C LEU A 165 4.40 3.72 10.16
N SER A 166 3.56 2.92 9.50
CA SER A 166 2.73 1.93 10.19
C SER A 166 3.39 0.55 10.04
N VAL A 167 3.51 -0.16 11.15
CA VAL A 167 4.08 -1.51 11.16
C VAL A 167 2.94 -2.50 11.40
N THR A 168 2.68 -3.35 10.40
CA THR A 168 1.73 -4.46 10.54
C THR A 168 2.50 -5.75 10.75
N VAL A 169 2.41 -6.33 11.96
CA VAL A 169 2.97 -7.65 12.27
C VAL A 169 1.88 -8.69 12.06
N GLN A 170 2.05 -9.56 11.08
CA GLN A 170 1.18 -10.72 10.92
C GLN A 170 1.75 -11.92 11.68
N ARG A 171 0.97 -12.51 12.57
CA ARG A 171 1.29 -13.81 13.18
C ARG A 171 0.70 -14.90 12.30
N GLN A 172 1.54 -15.86 11.91
CA GLN A 172 1.08 -17.11 11.31
C GLN A 172 0.35 -17.97 12.33
#